data_a27eb84a9fb918cde5a45572b8c6816c
#
_entry.id   a27eb84a9fb918cde5a45572b8c6816c
#
_cell.length_a   1.000
_cell.length_b   1.000
_cell.length_c   1.000
_cell.angle_alpha   90.00
_cell.angle_beta   90.00
_cell.angle_gamma   90.00
#
_symmetry.space_group_name_H-M   'P 1'
#
loop_
_entity.id
_entity.type
_entity.pdbx_description
1 polymer ?
#
loop_
_entity_poly.entity_id
_entity_poly.type
_entity_poly.pdbx_seq_one_letter_code
_entity_poly.pdbx_strand_id
1 'polypeptide(L)'
;MKELRKKEVIIIAGPSASGKSYIMRQLKTKKKNQFKSEIFRELNINPRKSKSCISIGALLSVLKNPSDKPKHYRKLKKKIIFIHFDLTGRHQKQKRQLLLLAAKNCKKIKILTVQTPFNTWRERMQNRFDQNLTFNHKNDATKIFRISQYFYPFAELQYKLIYKRWAKLSTIIAPSKSMSINN
;
A
#
# COMPACT_ATOMS: atom_id res chain seq x y z
N MET A 1 -0.35 -15.59 -11.94
CA MET A 1 -1.37 -14.52 -12.13
C MET A 1 -2.80 -15.05 -12.29
N LYS A 2 -2.99 -16.35 -12.60
CA LYS A 2 -4.33 -17.00 -12.65
C LYS A 2 -5.12 -16.77 -11.33
N GLU A 3 -4.43 -16.73 -10.20
CA GLU A 3 -5.01 -16.55 -8.85
C GLU A 3 -5.71 -15.20 -8.66
N LEU A 4 -5.36 -14.19 -9.44
CA LEU A 4 -5.97 -12.86 -9.38
C LEU A 4 -7.11 -12.69 -10.40
N ARG A 5 -7.33 -13.65 -11.30
CA ARG A 5 -8.46 -13.59 -12.24
C ARG A 5 -9.78 -13.49 -11.51
N LYS A 6 -10.71 -12.69 -12.05
CA LYS A 6 -12.05 -12.49 -11.47
C LYS A 6 -12.05 -11.91 -10.04
N LYS A 7 -10.90 -11.45 -9.52
CA LYS A 7 -10.79 -10.82 -8.20
C LYS A 7 -10.97 -9.31 -8.29
N GLU A 8 -11.46 -8.74 -7.22
CA GLU A 8 -11.41 -7.31 -6.97
C GLU A 8 -10.17 -7.02 -6.10
N VAL A 9 -9.27 -6.19 -6.62
CA VAL A 9 -8.02 -5.85 -5.96
C VAL A 9 -8.07 -4.39 -5.51
N ILE A 10 -7.73 -4.16 -4.24
CA ILE A 10 -7.68 -2.83 -3.66
C ILE A 10 -6.26 -2.58 -3.16
N ILE A 11 -5.59 -1.60 -3.76
CA ILE A 11 -4.22 -1.24 -3.45
C ILE A 11 -4.26 -0.12 -2.41
N ILE A 12 -3.67 -0.37 -1.23
CA ILE A 12 -3.48 0.66 -0.20
C ILE A 12 -2.03 1.08 -0.26
N ALA A 13 -1.78 2.24 -0.86
CA ALA A 13 -0.46 2.75 -1.17
C ALA A 13 -0.09 3.95 -0.30
N GLY A 14 1.18 4.06 0.03
CA GLY A 14 1.76 5.19 0.75
C GLY A 14 3.21 4.90 1.12
N PRO A 15 4.00 5.91 1.52
CA PRO A 15 5.35 5.71 2.02
C PRO A 15 5.37 4.89 3.31
N SER A 16 6.52 4.38 3.70
CA SER A 16 6.73 3.83 5.05
C SER A 16 6.33 4.90 6.08
N ALA A 17 5.73 4.51 7.20
CA ALA A 17 5.21 5.43 8.24
C ALA A 17 3.98 6.30 7.86
N SER A 18 3.38 6.16 6.68
CA SER A 18 2.19 6.94 6.28
C SER A 18 0.87 6.52 6.96
N GLY A 19 0.85 5.47 7.78
CA GLY A 19 -0.39 5.00 8.42
C GLY A 19 -1.12 3.87 7.69
N LYS A 20 -0.61 3.35 6.57
CA LYS A 20 -1.22 2.20 5.84
C LYS A 20 -1.62 1.03 6.73
N SER A 21 -0.76 0.67 7.69
CA SER A 21 -1.03 -0.45 8.61
C SER A 21 -2.21 -0.19 9.54
N TYR A 22 -2.43 1.07 9.94
CA TYR A 22 -3.60 1.47 10.69
C TYR A 22 -4.86 1.27 9.85
N ILE A 23 -4.89 1.82 8.64
CA ILE A 23 -6.02 1.66 7.70
C ILE A 23 -6.31 0.18 7.43
N MET A 24 -5.27 -0.62 7.19
CA MET A 24 -5.42 -2.06 7.00
C MET A 24 -6.02 -2.78 8.20
N ARG A 25 -5.72 -2.34 9.43
CA ARG A 25 -6.34 -2.87 10.65
C ARG A 25 -7.81 -2.48 10.71
N GLN A 26 -8.14 -1.20 10.46
CA GLN A 26 -9.54 -0.74 10.44
C GLN A 26 -10.38 -1.51 9.42
N LEU A 27 -9.85 -1.76 8.23
CA LEU A 27 -10.55 -2.52 7.19
C LEU A 27 -10.76 -4.00 7.54
N LYS A 28 -9.88 -4.57 8.37
CA LYS A 28 -9.99 -5.96 8.85
C LYS A 28 -10.95 -6.15 10.02
N THR A 29 -11.11 -5.15 10.84
CA THR A 29 -11.96 -5.27 12.05
C THR A 29 -13.37 -5.71 11.68
N LYS A 30 -13.96 -6.59 12.50
CA LYS A 30 -15.35 -7.00 12.34
C LYS A 30 -16.33 -5.91 12.76
N LYS A 31 -15.94 -5.04 13.71
CA LYS A 31 -16.76 -3.92 14.16
C LYS A 31 -17.05 -2.99 13.00
N LYS A 32 -18.31 -2.55 12.89
CA LYS A 32 -18.67 -1.45 12.00
C LYS A 32 -18.08 -0.18 12.59
N ASN A 33 -17.41 0.62 11.80
CA ASN A 33 -17.03 1.98 12.13
C ASN A 33 -17.25 2.88 10.90
N GLN A 34 -17.47 4.15 11.16
CA GLN A 34 -17.79 5.15 10.14
C GLN A 34 -16.71 5.20 9.06
N PHE A 35 -15.45 5.30 9.45
CA PHE A 35 -14.31 5.37 8.55
C PHE A 35 -14.26 4.21 7.54
N LYS A 36 -14.47 2.97 8.00
CA LYS A 36 -14.52 1.79 7.14
C LYS A 36 -15.72 1.83 6.20
N SER A 37 -16.87 2.30 6.69
CA SER A 37 -18.09 2.40 5.89
C SER A 37 -17.94 3.43 4.77
N GLU A 38 -17.32 4.56 5.05
CA GLU A 38 -17.00 5.60 4.07
C GLU A 38 -16.06 5.08 2.99
N ILE A 39 -14.94 4.45 3.35
CA ILE A 39 -14.02 3.85 2.38
C ILE A 39 -14.74 2.81 1.50
N PHE A 40 -15.61 1.98 2.08
CA PHE A 40 -16.34 0.97 1.32
C PHE A 40 -17.33 1.60 0.35
N ARG A 41 -18.02 2.68 0.76
CA ARG A 41 -18.92 3.44 -0.08
C ARG A 41 -18.17 4.12 -1.22
N GLU A 42 -17.13 4.91 -0.92
CA GLU A 42 -16.37 5.67 -1.91
C GLU A 42 -15.70 4.75 -2.94
N LEU A 43 -15.11 3.66 -2.49
CA LEU A 43 -14.51 2.68 -3.40
C LEU A 43 -15.54 1.68 -3.96
N ASN A 44 -16.83 1.85 -3.69
CA ASN A 44 -17.88 0.92 -4.10
C ASN A 44 -17.50 -0.55 -3.81
N ILE A 45 -17.22 -0.84 -2.54
CA ILE A 45 -16.80 -2.16 -2.08
C ILE A 45 -17.99 -2.85 -1.43
N ASN A 46 -18.38 -4.02 -1.93
CA ASN A 46 -19.42 -4.80 -1.29
C ASN A 46 -18.95 -5.37 0.06
N PRO A 47 -19.56 -4.94 1.20
CA PRO A 47 -19.13 -5.36 2.53
C PRO A 47 -19.39 -6.85 2.83
N ARG A 48 -20.26 -7.52 2.09
CA ARG A 48 -20.61 -8.95 2.29
C ARG A 48 -19.61 -9.92 1.64
N LYS A 49 -18.82 -9.46 0.64
CA LYS A 49 -17.83 -10.32 -0.02
C LYS A 49 -16.68 -10.69 0.92
N SER A 50 -16.17 -11.90 0.78
CA SER A 50 -15.00 -12.37 1.53
C SER A 50 -13.75 -11.56 1.19
N LYS A 51 -13.01 -11.13 2.20
CA LYS A 51 -11.87 -10.20 2.10
C LYS A 51 -10.61 -10.80 2.69
N SER A 52 -9.48 -10.38 2.16
CA SER A 52 -8.16 -10.68 2.73
C SER A 52 -7.19 -9.52 2.55
N CYS A 53 -6.13 -9.53 3.34
CA CYS A 53 -5.07 -8.54 3.26
C CYS A 53 -3.72 -9.22 3.10
N ILE A 54 -2.92 -8.72 2.16
CA ILE A 54 -1.58 -9.22 1.87
C ILE A 54 -0.63 -8.06 1.59
N SER A 55 0.63 -8.15 2.05
CA SER A 55 1.66 -7.20 1.61
C SER A 55 2.10 -7.51 0.20
N ILE A 56 2.57 -6.50 -0.53
CA ILE A 56 3.07 -6.71 -1.90
C ILE A 56 4.26 -7.68 -1.92
N GLY A 57 5.13 -7.65 -0.91
CA GLY A 57 6.25 -8.59 -0.81
C GLY A 57 5.78 -10.03 -0.60
N ALA A 58 4.78 -10.25 0.28
CA ALA A 58 4.19 -11.57 0.47
C ALA A 58 3.45 -12.06 -0.77
N LEU A 59 2.78 -11.16 -1.51
CA LEU A 59 2.14 -11.50 -2.78
C LEU A 59 3.17 -11.96 -3.82
N LEU A 60 4.27 -11.21 -3.99
CA LEU A 60 5.37 -11.59 -4.89
C LEU A 60 5.94 -12.96 -4.55
N SER A 61 6.18 -13.25 -3.26
CA SER A 61 6.70 -14.54 -2.81
C SER A 61 5.74 -15.69 -3.14
N VAL A 62 4.44 -15.52 -2.84
CA VAL A 62 3.42 -16.55 -3.13
C VAL A 62 3.24 -16.80 -4.61
N LEU A 63 3.37 -15.77 -5.45
CA LEU A 63 3.26 -15.92 -6.90
C LEU A 63 4.48 -16.62 -7.52
N LYS A 64 5.64 -16.58 -6.84
CA LYS A 64 6.83 -17.36 -7.24
C LYS A 64 6.69 -18.81 -6.80
N ASN A 65 6.44 -19.03 -5.51
CA ASN A 65 6.38 -20.36 -4.91
C ASN A 65 5.14 -20.47 -4.01
N PRO A 66 3.99 -20.91 -4.51
CA PRO A 66 2.75 -21.02 -3.75
C PRO A 66 2.85 -21.99 -2.57
N SER A 67 3.63 -23.07 -2.71
CA SER A 67 3.85 -24.10 -1.69
C SER A 67 4.55 -23.58 -0.42
N ASP A 68 5.51 -22.65 -0.58
CA ASP A 68 6.33 -22.17 0.51
C ASP A 68 5.57 -21.32 1.54
N LYS A 69 4.41 -20.79 1.16
CA LYS A 69 3.62 -19.88 2.02
C LYS A 69 2.12 -20.15 1.97
N PRO A 70 1.67 -21.34 2.43
CA PRO A 70 0.27 -21.75 2.30
C PRO A 70 -0.72 -20.79 2.99
N LYS A 71 -0.34 -20.17 4.14
CA LYS A 71 -1.15 -19.14 4.80
C LYS A 71 -1.40 -17.91 3.92
N HIS A 72 -0.41 -17.47 3.17
CA HIS A 72 -0.56 -16.33 2.25
C HIS A 72 -1.33 -16.72 0.99
N TYR A 73 -1.10 -17.93 0.48
CA TYR A 73 -1.84 -18.46 -0.68
C TYR A 73 -3.35 -18.55 -0.40
N ARG A 74 -3.76 -19.01 0.80
CA ARG A 74 -5.18 -19.01 1.21
C ARG A 74 -5.83 -17.63 1.13
N LYS A 75 -5.07 -16.55 1.35
CA LYS A 75 -5.58 -15.18 1.23
C LYS A 75 -5.99 -14.84 -0.20
N LEU A 76 -5.31 -15.41 -1.19
CA LEU A 76 -5.63 -15.21 -2.61
C LEU A 76 -6.93 -15.89 -3.04
N LYS A 77 -7.49 -16.81 -2.24
CA LYS A 77 -8.80 -17.46 -2.51
C LYS A 77 -9.98 -16.52 -2.26
N LYS A 78 -9.80 -15.39 -1.56
CA LYS A 78 -10.88 -14.44 -1.25
C LYS A 78 -11.31 -13.62 -2.48
N LYS A 79 -12.56 -13.13 -2.48
CA LYS A 79 -13.14 -12.36 -3.61
C LYS A 79 -12.54 -10.95 -3.71
N ILE A 80 -12.23 -10.34 -2.55
CA ILE A 80 -11.59 -9.02 -2.45
C ILE A 80 -10.23 -9.16 -1.78
N ILE A 81 -9.21 -8.58 -2.40
CA ILE A 81 -7.82 -8.64 -1.91
C ILE A 81 -7.32 -7.22 -1.69
N PHE A 82 -7.05 -6.86 -0.45
CA PHE A 82 -6.35 -5.63 -0.10
C PHE A 82 -4.84 -5.87 -0.17
N ILE A 83 -4.16 -5.08 -0.99
CA ILE A 83 -2.71 -5.14 -1.13
C ILE A 83 -2.10 -3.94 -0.41
N HIS A 84 -1.31 -4.21 0.63
CA HIS A 84 -0.48 -3.21 1.29
C HIS A 84 0.75 -2.92 0.44
N PHE A 85 0.80 -1.72 -0.14
CA PHE A 85 1.84 -1.30 -1.06
C PHE A 85 2.67 -0.15 -0.47
N ASP A 86 3.95 -0.42 -0.23
CA ASP A 86 4.89 0.58 0.25
C ASP A 86 5.58 1.28 -0.93
N LEU A 87 5.39 2.60 -1.03
CA LEU A 87 5.97 3.44 -2.09
C LEU A 87 7.48 3.65 -1.90
N THR A 88 8.01 3.45 -0.70
CA THR A 88 9.43 3.66 -0.34
C THR A 88 10.19 2.36 -0.05
N GLY A 89 9.52 1.22 -0.18
CA GLY A 89 10.13 -0.08 0.10
C GLY A 89 11.02 -0.60 -1.04
N ARG A 90 11.72 -1.71 -0.77
CA ARG A 90 12.60 -2.37 -1.74
C ARG A 90 11.84 -2.90 -2.97
N HIS A 91 12.59 -3.18 -4.06
CA HIS A 91 12.08 -3.86 -5.26
C HIS A 91 10.99 -3.07 -6.01
N GLN A 92 11.13 -1.75 -6.10
CA GLN A 92 10.12 -0.89 -6.74
C GLN A 92 9.82 -1.29 -8.20
N LYS A 93 10.85 -1.64 -8.99
CA LYS A 93 10.68 -2.07 -10.39
C LYS A 93 9.79 -3.31 -10.49
N GLN A 94 10.09 -4.34 -9.68
CA GLN A 94 9.31 -5.59 -9.68
C GLN A 94 7.87 -5.37 -9.16
N LYS A 95 7.71 -4.50 -8.16
CA LYS A 95 6.38 -4.13 -7.65
C LYS A 95 5.54 -3.44 -8.72
N ARG A 96 6.10 -2.51 -9.48
CA ARG A 96 5.42 -1.84 -10.60
C ARG A 96 5.01 -2.83 -11.68
N GLN A 97 5.93 -3.70 -12.09
CA GLN A 97 5.63 -4.76 -13.08
C GLN A 97 4.49 -5.65 -12.61
N LEU A 98 4.51 -6.07 -11.33
CA LEU A 98 3.43 -6.86 -10.76
C LEU A 98 2.09 -6.13 -10.78
N LEU A 99 2.07 -4.83 -10.45
CA LEU A 99 0.84 -4.03 -10.47
C LEU A 99 0.27 -3.91 -11.88
N LEU A 100 1.12 -3.68 -12.88
CA LEU A 100 0.70 -3.61 -14.27
C LEU A 100 0.15 -4.97 -14.77
N LEU A 101 0.81 -6.07 -14.41
CA LEU A 101 0.33 -7.42 -14.70
C LEU A 101 -0.99 -7.72 -13.97
N ALA A 102 -1.13 -7.27 -12.72
CA ALA A 102 -2.38 -7.41 -11.97
C ALA A 102 -3.50 -6.62 -12.65
N ALA A 103 -3.24 -5.40 -13.10
CA ALA A 103 -4.20 -4.57 -13.81
C ALA A 103 -4.77 -5.26 -15.06
N LYS A 104 -3.94 -5.97 -15.82
CA LYS A 104 -4.36 -6.75 -16.99
C LYS A 104 -5.20 -7.99 -16.66
N ASN A 105 -5.03 -8.58 -15.48
CA ASN A 105 -5.62 -9.88 -15.13
C ASN A 105 -6.76 -9.81 -14.11
N CYS A 106 -6.87 -8.74 -13.32
CA CYS A 106 -7.92 -8.60 -12.32
C CYS A 106 -9.23 -8.12 -12.94
N LYS A 107 -10.35 -8.53 -12.33
CA LYS A 107 -11.66 -8.03 -12.73
C LYS A 107 -11.79 -6.52 -12.51
N LYS A 108 -11.25 -6.01 -11.41
CA LYS A 108 -11.33 -4.60 -11.01
C LYS A 108 -10.18 -4.26 -10.08
N ILE A 109 -9.52 -3.15 -10.35
CA ILE A 109 -8.52 -2.56 -9.46
C ILE A 109 -9.01 -1.20 -8.97
N LYS A 110 -8.84 -0.96 -7.68
CA LYS A 110 -9.12 0.30 -7.02
C LYS A 110 -7.89 0.69 -6.20
N ILE A 111 -7.68 1.97 -6.03
CA ILE A 111 -6.52 2.50 -5.30
C ILE A 111 -7.01 3.38 -4.15
N LEU A 112 -6.42 3.16 -2.99
CA LEU A 112 -6.51 4.02 -1.83
C LEU A 112 -5.12 4.54 -1.52
N THR A 113 -4.85 5.79 -1.83
CA THR A 113 -3.57 6.44 -1.55
C THR A 113 -3.64 7.13 -0.19
N VAL A 114 -2.71 6.76 0.69
CA VAL A 114 -2.57 7.36 2.02
C VAL A 114 -1.57 8.50 1.91
N GLN A 115 -2.07 9.72 1.91
CA GLN A 115 -1.25 10.93 1.92
C GLN A 115 -1.01 11.36 3.36
N THR A 116 0.23 11.70 3.68
CA THR A 116 0.61 12.19 5.00
C THR A 116 1.45 13.44 4.78
N PRO A 117 1.17 14.56 5.46
CA PRO A 117 2.01 15.75 5.42
C PRO A 117 3.45 15.40 5.79
N PHE A 118 4.43 16.06 5.16
CA PHE A 118 5.84 15.72 5.35
C PHE A 118 6.28 15.82 6.81
N ASN A 119 5.84 16.85 7.54
CA ASN A 119 6.16 17.02 8.96
C ASN A 119 5.63 15.87 9.81
N THR A 120 4.35 15.54 9.68
CA THR A 120 3.74 14.40 10.40
C THR A 120 4.44 13.08 10.06
N TRP A 121 4.82 12.89 8.79
CA TRP A 121 5.56 11.72 8.37
C TRP A 121 6.96 11.68 9.01
N ARG A 122 7.66 12.82 9.05
CA ARG A 122 9.01 12.97 9.64
C ARG A 122 8.99 12.67 11.15
N GLU A 123 8.02 13.21 11.88
CA GLU A 123 7.80 12.91 13.30
C GLU A 123 7.58 11.41 13.54
N ARG A 124 6.74 10.77 12.75
CA ARG A 124 6.51 9.32 12.82
C ARG A 124 7.77 8.50 12.51
N MET A 125 8.61 8.97 11.61
CA MET A 125 9.90 8.35 11.32
C MET A 125 10.88 8.54 12.47
N GLN A 126 10.92 9.72 13.11
CA GLN A 126 11.71 10.00 14.28
C GLN A 126 11.33 9.05 15.43
N ASN A 127 10.04 9.00 15.78
CA ASN A 127 9.55 8.10 16.83
C ASN A 127 9.93 6.62 16.59
N ARG A 128 9.94 6.18 15.34
CA ARG A 128 10.41 4.82 15.00
C ARG A 128 11.92 4.65 15.16
N PHE A 129 12.67 5.68 14.85
CA PHE A 129 14.12 5.69 15.01
C PHE A 129 14.48 5.59 16.49
N ASP A 130 13.86 6.41 17.34
CA ASP A 130 14.09 6.48 18.78
C ASP A 130 13.72 5.17 19.48
N GLN A 131 12.67 4.49 18.99
CA GLN A 131 12.22 3.20 19.50
C GLN A 131 12.98 2.00 18.93
N ASN A 132 14.05 2.20 18.16
CA ASN A 132 14.82 1.14 17.46
C ASN A 132 13.91 0.17 16.64
N LEU A 133 12.72 0.61 16.26
CA LEU A 133 11.76 -0.20 15.49
C LEU A 133 12.24 -0.37 14.05
N THR A 134 12.98 -1.47 13.80
CA THR A 134 13.33 -1.99 12.46
C THR A 134 13.72 -0.93 11.44
N PHE A 135 14.79 -0.21 11.70
CA PHE A 135 15.31 0.80 10.79
C PHE A 135 16.10 0.13 9.66
N ASN A 136 15.44 -0.21 8.59
CA ASN A 136 16.09 -0.79 7.43
C ASN A 136 16.83 0.31 6.65
N HIS A 137 18.14 0.43 6.86
CA HIS A 137 19.01 1.44 6.26
C HIS A 137 18.98 1.51 4.72
N LYS A 138 18.49 0.48 4.06
CA LYS A 138 18.38 0.40 2.59
C LYS A 138 17.01 0.84 2.04
N ASN A 139 16.13 1.38 2.88
CA ASN A 139 14.79 1.83 2.47
C ASN A 139 14.84 3.32 2.11
N ASP A 140 14.17 3.73 1.03
CA ASP A 140 14.11 5.13 0.59
C ASP A 140 13.52 6.06 1.66
N ALA A 141 12.56 5.58 2.46
CA ALA A 141 12.02 6.34 3.60
C ALA A 141 13.12 6.70 4.60
N THR A 142 13.99 5.76 4.94
CA THR A 142 15.12 5.99 5.85
C THR A 142 16.12 6.99 5.28
N LYS A 143 16.39 6.90 3.97
CA LYS A 143 17.30 7.86 3.31
C LYS A 143 16.72 9.27 3.34
N ILE A 144 15.45 9.45 2.95
CA ILE A 144 14.79 10.75 2.98
C ILE A 144 14.72 11.30 4.40
N PHE A 145 14.42 10.46 5.38
CA PHE A 145 14.40 10.88 6.79
C PHE A 145 15.78 11.38 7.26
N ARG A 146 16.84 10.66 6.96
CA ARG A 146 18.21 11.09 7.30
C ARG A 146 18.59 12.41 6.62
N ILE A 147 18.29 12.56 5.33
CA ILE A 147 18.51 13.81 4.61
C ILE A 147 17.74 14.96 5.26
N SER A 148 16.54 14.71 5.79
CA SER A 148 15.71 15.73 6.45
C SER A 148 16.32 16.30 7.73
N GLN A 149 17.29 15.63 8.31
CA GLN A 149 18.01 16.12 9.49
C GLN A 149 19.05 17.18 9.13
N TYR A 150 19.56 17.16 7.89
CA TYR A 150 20.60 18.06 7.41
C TYR A 150 20.06 19.07 6.38
N PHE A 151 19.18 18.64 5.50
CA PHE A 151 18.65 19.47 4.42
C PHE A 151 17.15 19.22 4.18
N TYR A 152 16.36 19.82 5.02
CA TYR A 152 14.91 19.66 5.06
C TYR A 152 14.20 19.93 3.71
N PRO A 153 14.42 21.07 2.99
CA PRO A 153 13.70 21.36 1.73
C PRO A 153 13.90 20.28 0.67
N PHE A 154 15.11 19.75 0.55
CA PHE A 154 15.41 18.70 -0.40
C PHE A 154 14.73 17.37 -0.05
N ALA A 155 14.72 17.03 1.24
CA ALA A 155 14.02 15.83 1.72
C ALA A 155 12.50 15.91 1.48
N GLU A 156 11.91 17.08 1.73
CA GLU A 156 10.50 17.34 1.46
C GLU A 156 10.18 17.22 -0.03
N LEU A 157 11.02 17.78 -0.90
CA LEU A 157 10.88 17.66 -2.35
C LEU A 157 10.93 16.17 -2.77
N GLN A 158 11.91 15.42 -2.29
CA GLN A 158 12.02 13.99 -2.58
C GLN A 158 10.79 13.21 -2.11
N TYR A 159 10.26 13.53 -0.94
CA TYR A 159 9.05 12.93 -0.41
C TYR A 159 7.84 13.23 -1.32
N LYS A 160 7.64 14.47 -1.73
CA LYS A 160 6.59 14.88 -2.67
C LYS A 160 6.71 14.18 -4.03
N LEU A 161 7.93 13.98 -4.52
CA LEU A 161 8.19 13.26 -5.77
C LEU A 161 7.76 11.79 -5.73
N ILE A 162 7.75 11.15 -4.57
CA ILE A 162 7.22 9.78 -4.42
C ILE A 162 5.74 9.75 -4.78
N TYR A 163 4.94 10.67 -4.25
CA TYR A 163 3.52 10.76 -4.56
C TYR A 163 3.26 11.15 -6.02
N LYS A 164 4.04 12.09 -6.57
CA LYS A 164 3.93 12.51 -7.98
C LYS A 164 4.18 11.32 -8.94
N ARG A 165 5.21 10.51 -8.67
CA ARG A 165 5.50 9.29 -9.45
C ARG A 165 4.40 8.23 -9.29
N TRP A 166 3.90 8.08 -8.07
CA TRP A 166 2.80 7.17 -7.79
C TRP A 166 1.50 7.60 -8.47
N ALA A 167 1.16 8.88 -8.47
CA ALA A 167 -0.02 9.40 -9.15
C ALA A 167 -0.03 9.02 -10.65
N LYS A 168 1.11 9.18 -11.36
CA LYS A 168 1.27 8.75 -12.74
C LYS A 168 1.04 7.24 -12.91
N LEU A 169 1.64 6.42 -12.05
CA LEU A 169 1.46 4.97 -12.12
C LEU A 169 0.03 4.56 -11.77
N SER A 170 -0.59 5.17 -10.77
CA SER A 170 -1.95 4.85 -10.36
C SER A 170 -2.99 5.16 -11.43
N THR A 171 -2.79 6.21 -12.21
CA THR A 171 -3.63 6.54 -13.37
C THR A 171 -3.58 5.44 -14.44
N ILE A 172 -2.42 4.83 -14.67
CA ILE A 172 -2.26 3.74 -15.62
C ILE A 172 -2.93 2.45 -15.10
N ILE A 173 -2.79 2.16 -13.79
CA ILE A 173 -3.29 0.91 -13.19
C ILE A 173 -4.82 0.95 -13.01
N ALA A 174 -5.35 2.07 -12.54
CA ALA A 174 -6.78 2.22 -12.21
C ALA A 174 -7.27 3.65 -12.53
N PRO A 175 -7.46 3.96 -13.80
CA PRO A 175 -7.76 5.34 -14.24
C PRO A 175 -9.09 5.88 -13.71
N SER A 176 -10.02 5.02 -13.35
CA SER A 176 -11.40 5.40 -13.01
C SER A 176 -11.76 5.33 -11.53
N LYS A 177 -10.90 4.78 -10.66
CA LYS A 177 -11.26 4.52 -9.25
C LYS A 177 -10.04 4.62 -8.33
N SER A 178 -9.58 5.82 -8.09
CA SER A 178 -8.61 6.13 -7.04
C SER A 178 -9.25 7.06 -5.99
N MET A 179 -8.86 6.89 -4.75
CA MET A 179 -9.24 7.73 -3.62
C MET A 179 -7.96 8.07 -2.84
N SER A 180 -7.79 9.34 -2.50
CA SER A 180 -6.73 9.77 -1.59
C SER A 180 -7.33 10.13 -0.24
N ILE A 181 -6.70 9.72 0.84
CA ILE A 181 -7.04 10.11 2.20
C ILE A 181 -5.84 10.76 2.88
N ASN A 182 -6.10 11.83 3.59
CA ASN A 182 -5.11 12.47 4.45
C ASN A 182 -5.03 11.71 5.78
N ASN A 183 -3.79 11.54 6.30
CA ASN A 183 -3.56 10.81 7.55
C ASN A 183 -2.32 11.32 8.30
#